data_9a40cb9ebaccb5357241b64c5c5dc0ac
#
_entry.id   9a40cb9ebaccb5357241b64c5c5dc0ac
#
_cell.length_a   1.000
_cell.length_b   1.000
_cell.length_c   1.000
_cell.angle_alpha   90.00
_cell.angle_beta   90.00
_cell.angle_gamma   90.00
#
_symmetry.space_group_name_H-M   'P 1'
#
loop_
_entity.id
_entity.type
_entity.pdbx_description
1 polymer ?
#
loop_
_entity_poly.entity_id
_entity_poly.type
_entity_poly.pdbx_seq_one_letter_code
_entity_poly.pdbx_strand_id
1 'polypeptide(L)'
;VVGDVAEFLAQNRDEFDVIVLSAILHHLFDYETVLRQICARLSSGKRLLVFFEPLKQEIQSPIRFALHRTLSWLDEKLYRFEMNVRKIPVLDDEYHHSDYQRQFGGIDPIRVGEILRDEGLKVLKIEKYCARRYGLHAWLANRVLKTQNTFNLLATRP
;
A
#
# COMPACT_ATOMS: atom_id res chain seq x y z
N VAL A 1 6.46 16.39 -13.61
CA VAL A 1 6.86 15.32 -14.52
C VAL A 1 5.89 14.17 -14.33
N VAL A 2 5.32 13.64 -15.38
CA VAL A 2 4.51 12.42 -15.39
C VAL A 2 5.31 11.38 -16.18
N GLY A 3 5.58 10.21 -15.59
CA GLY A 3 6.37 9.18 -16.25
C GLY A 3 6.57 7.95 -15.36
N ASP A 4 7.31 6.99 -15.85
CA ASP A 4 7.71 5.80 -15.10
C ASP A 4 8.71 6.18 -13.99
N VAL A 5 8.51 5.63 -12.80
CA VAL A 5 9.36 5.95 -11.63
C VAL A 5 10.80 5.46 -11.79
N ALA A 6 11.00 4.30 -12.42
CA ALA A 6 12.34 3.75 -12.63
C ALA A 6 13.11 4.59 -13.65
N GLU A 7 12.44 5.02 -14.73
CA GLU A 7 13.03 5.92 -15.72
C GLU A 7 13.37 7.28 -15.10
N PHE A 8 12.46 7.86 -14.31
CA PHE A 8 12.70 9.09 -13.58
C PHE A 8 13.93 8.99 -12.67
N LEU A 9 14.04 7.93 -11.88
CA LEU A 9 15.18 7.71 -10.97
C LEU A 9 16.50 7.47 -11.70
N ALA A 10 16.46 6.89 -12.90
CA ALA A 10 17.65 6.69 -13.73
C ALA A 10 18.20 8.02 -14.27
N GLN A 11 17.32 8.94 -14.63
CA GLN A 11 17.67 10.21 -15.26
C GLN A 11 17.90 11.35 -14.25
N ASN A 12 17.19 11.33 -13.13
CA ASN A 12 17.23 12.41 -12.13
C ASN A 12 18.17 12.03 -10.97
N ARG A 13 19.01 13.01 -10.58
CA ARG A 13 19.95 12.90 -9.44
C ARG A 13 19.61 13.83 -8.29
N ASP A 14 18.49 14.55 -8.39
CA ASP A 14 18.07 15.48 -7.33
C ASP A 14 17.79 14.75 -6.02
N GLU A 15 18.06 15.43 -4.93
CA GLU A 15 17.67 15.01 -3.59
C GLU A 15 16.36 15.68 -3.19
N PHE A 16 15.60 15.02 -2.34
CA PHE A 16 14.28 15.47 -1.92
C PHE A 16 14.20 15.58 -0.40
N ASP A 17 13.46 16.59 0.07
CA ASP A 17 13.14 16.77 1.48
C ASP A 17 12.07 15.79 1.98
N VAL A 18 11.13 15.46 1.11
CA VAL A 18 10.05 14.52 1.40
C VAL A 18 9.79 13.68 0.16
N ILE A 19 9.75 12.37 0.37
CA ILE A 19 9.30 11.42 -0.66
C ILE A 19 8.03 10.74 -0.16
N VAL A 20 7.00 10.73 -0.99
CA VAL A 20 5.72 10.09 -0.68
C VAL A 20 5.43 9.01 -1.72
N LEU A 21 5.25 7.80 -1.26
CA LEU A 21 4.82 6.64 -2.06
C LEU A 21 3.40 6.29 -1.62
N SER A 22 2.43 6.51 -2.48
CA SER A 22 1.02 6.25 -2.17
C SER A 22 0.45 5.20 -3.11
N ALA A 23 0.18 4.02 -2.59
CA ALA A 23 -0.41 2.91 -3.35
C ALA A 23 0.35 2.62 -4.67
N ILE A 24 1.67 2.61 -4.63
CA ILE A 24 2.52 2.44 -5.82
C ILE A 24 3.41 1.20 -5.78
N LEU A 25 3.90 0.80 -4.59
CA LEU A 25 4.86 -0.30 -4.49
C LEU A 25 4.29 -1.61 -5.03
N HIS A 26 3.00 -1.85 -4.84
CA HIS A 26 2.35 -3.07 -5.30
C HIS A 26 2.18 -3.13 -6.83
N HIS A 27 2.34 -2.01 -7.54
CA HIS A 27 2.37 -1.96 -9.00
C HIS A 27 3.77 -2.20 -9.59
N LEU A 28 4.80 -2.24 -8.75
CA LEU A 28 6.17 -2.44 -9.22
C LEU A 28 6.53 -3.92 -9.18
N PHE A 29 7.08 -4.43 -10.30
CA PHE A 29 7.56 -5.80 -10.36
C PHE A 29 8.71 -6.02 -9.38
N ASP A 30 9.72 -5.16 -9.42
CA ASP A 30 10.87 -5.14 -8.51
C ASP A 30 10.81 -3.89 -7.61
N TYR A 31 9.85 -3.87 -6.69
CA TYR A 31 9.69 -2.75 -5.77
C TYR A 31 10.90 -2.60 -4.82
N GLU A 32 11.63 -3.66 -4.52
CA GLU A 32 12.79 -3.60 -3.62
C GLU A 32 13.92 -2.77 -4.23
N THR A 33 14.26 -3.01 -5.49
CA THR A 33 15.29 -2.22 -6.19
C THR A 33 14.85 -0.75 -6.33
N VAL A 34 13.61 -0.51 -6.72
CA VAL A 34 13.09 0.87 -6.83
C VAL A 34 13.11 1.57 -5.47
N LEU A 35 12.74 0.89 -4.40
CA LEU A 35 12.74 1.45 -3.05
C LEU A 35 14.17 1.85 -2.60
N ARG A 36 15.18 1.02 -2.88
CA ARG A 36 16.59 1.35 -2.62
C ARG A 36 17.04 2.60 -3.40
N GLN A 37 16.68 2.70 -4.66
CA GLN A 37 16.98 3.88 -5.48
C GLN A 37 16.29 5.14 -4.95
N ILE A 38 15.05 5.03 -4.51
CA ILE A 38 14.31 6.12 -3.85
C ILE A 38 14.99 6.56 -2.57
N CYS A 39 15.42 5.63 -1.72
CA CYS A 39 16.15 5.94 -0.50
C CYS A 39 17.39 6.78 -0.78
N ALA A 40 18.15 6.46 -1.84
CA ALA A 40 19.35 7.20 -2.22
C ALA A 40 19.07 8.67 -2.62
N ARG A 41 17.81 9.05 -2.85
CA ARG A 41 17.39 10.42 -3.20
C ARG A 41 16.85 11.23 -2.01
N LEU A 42 16.80 10.64 -0.82
CA LEU A 42 16.32 11.33 0.36
C LEU A 42 17.48 12.02 1.07
N SER A 43 17.42 13.34 1.24
CA SER A 43 18.43 14.10 1.98
C SER A 43 18.45 13.75 3.48
N SER A 44 19.56 14.00 4.15
CA SER A 44 19.72 13.82 5.61
C SER A 44 18.71 14.68 6.40
N GLY A 45 18.19 14.15 7.49
CA GLY A 45 17.14 14.79 8.31
C GLY A 45 15.74 14.74 7.72
N LYS A 46 15.56 14.16 6.52
CA LYS A 46 14.30 14.21 5.76
C LYS A 46 13.48 12.93 5.86
N ARG A 47 12.28 12.92 5.25
CA ARG A 47 11.26 11.89 5.53
C ARG A 47 10.81 11.15 4.29
N LEU A 48 10.64 9.83 4.44
CA LEU A 48 9.96 8.94 3.51
C LEU A 48 8.63 8.47 4.11
N LEU A 49 7.56 8.62 3.35
CA LEU A 49 6.22 8.17 3.72
C LEU A 49 5.72 7.16 2.69
N VAL A 50 5.25 6.02 3.18
CA VAL A 50 4.59 4.99 2.37
C VAL A 50 3.16 4.87 2.87
N PHE A 51 2.17 5.00 1.97
CA PHE A 51 0.76 4.99 2.30
C PHE A 51 -0.03 4.00 1.44
N PHE A 52 -1.07 3.41 2.05
CA PHE A 52 -2.09 2.61 1.37
C PHE A 52 -1.56 1.39 0.61
N GLU A 53 -0.44 0.83 1.07
CA GLU A 53 0.05 -0.39 0.43
C GLU A 53 -0.71 -1.62 0.92
N PRO A 54 -1.06 -2.56 0.01
CA PRO A 54 -1.74 -3.78 0.39
C PRO A 54 -0.83 -4.65 1.27
N LEU A 55 -1.33 -4.93 2.48
CA LEU A 55 -0.62 -5.76 3.45
C LEU A 55 -0.64 -7.23 3.01
N LYS A 56 0.51 -7.89 3.08
CA LYS A 56 0.61 -9.33 2.96
C LYS A 56 -0.32 -9.99 3.99
N GLN A 57 -1.09 -10.99 3.53
CA GLN A 57 -2.14 -11.60 4.35
C GLN A 57 -1.57 -12.23 5.64
N GLU A 58 -2.02 -11.72 6.79
CA GLU A 58 -1.59 -12.17 8.12
C GLU A 58 -2.74 -12.81 8.94
N ILE A 59 -3.96 -12.90 8.40
CA ILE A 59 -5.10 -13.45 9.14
C ILE A 59 -5.00 -14.97 9.22
N GLN A 60 -4.60 -15.50 10.39
CA GLN A 60 -4.43 -16.94 10.59
C GLN A 60 -5.74 -17.67 10.89
N SER A 61 -6.72 -17.00 11.51
CA SER A 61 -8.00 -17.61 11.87
C SER A 61 -8.90 -17.78 10.65
N PRO A 62 -9.33 -19.00 10.29
CA PRO A 62 -10.22 -19.25 9.14
C PRO A 62 -11.55 -18.50 9.27
N ILE A 63 -12.11 -18.43 10.47
CA ILE A 63 -13.38 -17.72 10.73
C ILE A 63 -13.21 -16.23 10.50
N ARG A 64 -12.16 -15.62 11.07
CA ARG A 64 -11.89 -14.19 10.86
C ARG A 64 -11.58 -13.87 9.41
N PHE A 65 -10.89 -14.78 8.71
CA PHE A 65 -10.63 -14.65 7.28
C PHE A 65 -11.93 -14.70 6.47
N ALA A 66 -12.83 -15.67 6.74
CA ALA A 66 -14.12 -15.76 6.09
C ALA A 66 -14.96 -14.50 6.32
N LEU A 67 -15.05 -13.99 7.55
CA LEU A 67 -15.74 -12.74 7.87
C LEU A 67 -15.10 -11.53 7.17
N HIS A 68 -13.78 -11.47 7.12
CA HIS A 68 -13.06 -10.43 6.38
C HIS A 68 -13.40 -10.46 4.88
N ARG A 69 -13.44 -11.65 4.29
CA ARG A 69 -13.83 -11.85 2.87
C ARG A 69 -15.29 -11.46 2.64
N THR A 70 -16.19 -11.80 3.55
CA THR A 70 -17.62 -11.40 3.47
C THR A 70 -17.78 -9.88 3.48
N LEU A 71 -17.06 -9.18 4.38
CA LEU A 71 -17.07 -7.72 4.39
C LEU A 71 -16.51 -7.14 3.08
N SER A 72 -15.48 -7.74 2.48
CA SER A 72 -14.94 -7.31 1.18
C SER A 72 -15.99 -7.47 0.07
N TRP A 73 -16.68 -8.60 0.07
CA TRP A 73 -17.75 -8.86 -0.89
C TRP A 73 -18.92 -7.87 -0.72
N LEU A 74 -19.31 -7.55 0.52
CA LEU A 74 -20.33 -6.54 0.81
C LEU A 74 -19.91 -5.15 0.33
N ASP A 75 -18.66 -4.75 0.59
CA ASP A 75 -18.12 -3.46 0.09
C ASP A 75 -18.25 -3.37 -1.43
N GLU A 76 -17.89 -4.44 -2.13
CA GLU A 76 -17.95 -4.48 -3.60
C GLU A 76 -19.41 -4.42 -4.10
N LYS A 77 -20.31 -5.17 -3.48
CA LYS A 77 -21.74 -5.16 -3.87
C LYS A 77 -22.38 -3.80 -3.65
N LEU A 78 -22.11 -3.18 -2.49
CA LEU A 78 -22.61 -1.83 -2.19
C LEU A 78 -22.04 -0.79 -3.17
N TYR A 79 -20.77 -0.89 -3.49
CA TYR A 79 -20.14 0.00 -4.46
C TYR A 79 -20.76 -0.12 -5.86
N ARG A 80 -20.93 -1.34 -6.36
CA ARG A 80 -21.57 -1.57 -7.67
C ARG A 80 -23.01 -1.06 -7.67
N PHE A 81 -23.74 -1.27 -6.58
CA PHE A 81 -25.08 -0.72 -6.43
C PHE A 81 -25.08 0.82 -6.44
N GLU A 82 -24.21 1.46 -5.66
CA GLU A 82 -24.06 2.91 -5.63
C GLU A 82 -23.72 3.49 -7.01
N MET A 83 -22.76 2.90 -7.72
CA MET A 83 -22.38 3.33 -9.06
C MET A 83 -23.52 3.19 -10.05
N ASN A 84 -24.26 2.09 -9.96
CA ASN A 84 -25.44 1.87 -10.82
C ASN A 84 -26.53 2.93 -10.57
N VAL A 85 -26.83 3.24 -9.32
CA VAL A 85 -27.80 4.29 -8.95
C VAL A 85 -27.35 5.66 -9.47
N ARG A 86 -26.05 5.95 -9.37
CA ARG A 86 -25.45 7.21 -9.85
C ARG A 86 -25.25 7.26 -11.37
N LYS A 87 -25.50 6.15 -12.07
CA LYS A 87 -25.25 5.98 -13.52
C LYS A 87 -23.78 6.22 -13.90
N ILE A 88 -22.85 5.89 -12.98
CA ILE A 88 -21.42 5.96 -13.21
C ILE A 88 -20.97 4.57 -13.69
N PRO A 89 -20.34 4.46 -14.88
CA PRO A 89 -19.83 3.18 -15.35
C PRO A 89 -18.75 2.65 -14.40
N VAL A 90 -18.92 1.41 -13.95
CA VAL A 90 -17.86 0.69 -13.25
C VAL A 90 -16.93 0.13 -14.32
N LEU A 91 -15.70 0.61 -14.36
CA LEU A 91 -14.68 0.03 -15.22
C LEU A 91 -14.38 -1.37 -14.68
N ASP A 92 -14.72 -2.38 -15.47
CA ASP A 92 -14.32 -3.75 -15.15
C ASP A 92 -12.80 -3.85 -15.34
N ASP A 93 -12.20 -4.39 -14.37
CA ASP A 93 -10.82 -4.53 -13.99
C ASP A 93 -9.79 -4.93 -15.08
N GLU A 94 -9.43 -4.02 -15.95
CA GLU A 94 -8.15 -4.12 -16.67
C GLU A 94 -6.95 -3.80 -15.76
N TYR A 95 -7.20 -3.21 -14.59
CA TYR A 95 -6.16 -2.82 -13.62
C TYR A 95 -5.49 -3.98 -12.88
N HIS A 96 -6.07 -5.19 -12.87
CA HIS A 96 -5.48 -6.33 -12.16
C HIS A 96 -4.14 -6.80 -12.75
N HIS A 97 -3.87 -6.52 -14.01
CA HIS A 97 -2.61 -6.92 -14.65
C HIS A 97 -1.39 -6.12 -14.16
N SER A 98 -1.59 -4.94 -13.58
CA SER A 98 -0.52 -4.11 -13.02
C SER A 98 -0.32 -4.27 -11.51
N ASP A 99 -1.13 -5.06 -10.83
CA ASP A 99 -1.04 -5.34 -9.40
C ASP A 99 -0.07 -6.51 -9.12
N TYR A 100 1.19 -6.38 -9.51
CA TYR A 100 2.17 -7.46 -9.42
C TYR A 100 2.27 -8.06 -8.02
N GLN A 101 2.37 -7.24 -6.98
CA GLN A 101 2.57 -7.73 -5.63
C GLN A 101 1.30 -8.35 -5.01
N ARG A 102 0.11 -7.98 -5.47
CA ARG A 102 -1.12 -8.66 -5.05
C ARG A 102 -1.18 -10.12 -5.47
N GLN A 103 -0.58 -10.47 -6.63
CA GLN A 103 -0.46 -11.86 -7.07
C GLN A 103 0.43 -12.68 -6.11
N PHE A 104 1.36 -12.03 -5.41
CA PHE A 104 2.23 -12.63 -4.38
C PHE A 104 1.68 -12.44 -2.96
N GLY A 105 0.40 -12.04 -2.83
CA GLY A 105 -0.28 -11.93 -1.54
C GLY A 105 -0.14 -10.58 -0.82
N GLY A 106 0.42 -9.56 -1.48
CA GLY A 106 0.64 -8.23 -0.92
C GLY A 106 2.09 -7.97 -0.50
N ILE A 107 2.35 -6.82 0.08
CA ILE A 107 3.68 -6.37 0.51
C ILE A 107 3.87 -6.66 2.00
N ASP A 108 5.04 -7.17 2.37
CA ASP A 108 5.44 -7.35 3.76
C ASP A 108 6.07 -6.06 4.31
N PRO A 109 5.41 -5.36 5.25
CA PRO A 109 5.96 -4.13 5.83
C PRO A 109 7.23 -4.35 6.65
N ILE A 110 7.47 -5.58 7.14
CA ILE A 110 8.72 -5.93 7.83
C ILE A 110 9.86 -5.89 6.81
N ARG A 111 9.66 -6.52 5.66
CA ARG A 111 10.63 -6.53 4.57
C ARG A 111 10.93 -5.11 4.07
N VAL A 112 9.90 -4.28 3.87
CA VAL A 112 10.09 -2.85 3.55
C VAL A 112 10.94 -2.16 4.60
N GLY A 113 10.63 -2.38 5.88
CA GLY A 113 11.39 -1.81 6.99
C GLY A 113 12.86 -2.26 7.05
N GLU A 114 13.16 -3.51 6.68
CA GLU A 114 14.53 -4.03 6.55
C GLU A 114 15.28 -3.29 5.45
N ILE A 115 14.71 -3.21 4.25
CA ILE A 115 15.32 -2.48 3.12
C ILE A 115 15.64 -1.05 3.51
N LEU A 116 14.71 -0.35 4.16
CA LEU A 116 14.93 1.02 4.60
C LEU A 116 16.09 1.14 5.59
N ARG A 117 16.22 0.20 6.53
CA ARG A 117 17.34 0.18 7.51
C ARG A 117 18.66 -0.13 6.82
N ASP A 118 18.69 -1.08 5.88
CA ASP A 118 19.87 -1.41 5.08
C ASP A 118 20.38 -0.19 4.30
N GLU A 119 19.44 0.67 3.85
CA GLU A 119 19.76 1.94 3.16
C GLU A 119 20.01 3.11 4.14
N GLY A 120 20.16 2.84 5.43
CA GLY A 120 20.50 3.82 6.45
C GLY A 120 19.34 4.68 6.95
N LEU A 121 18.09 4.32 6.66
CA LEU A 121 16.92 5.04 7.18
C LEU A 121 16.48 4.45 8.53
N LYS A 122 15.97 5.32 9.40
CA LYS A 122 15.32 4.94 10.65
C LYS A 122 13.81 4.85 10.42
N VAL A 123 13.24 3.67 10.57
CA VAL A 123 11.79 3.48 10.58
C VAL A 123 11.22 4.03 11.89
N LEU A 124 10.34 5.02 11.78
CA LEU A 124 9.73 5.70 12.94
C LEU A 124 8.40 5.06 13.32
N LYS A 125 7.58 4.65 12.33
CA LYS A 125 6.26 4.08 12.56
C LYS A 125 5.89 3.12 11.43
N ILE A 126 5.28 2.00 11.77
CA ILE A 126 4.51 1.14 10.87
C ILE A 126 3.11 1.04 11.46
N GLU A 127 2.09 1.36 10.70
CA GLU A 127 0.70 1.29 11.09
C GLU A 127 -0.05 0.36 10.14
N LYS A 128 -0.63 -0.71 10.70
CA LYS A 128 -1.43 -1.68 9.98
C LYS A 128 -2.90 -1.46 10.32
N TYR A 129 -3.76 -1.47 9.31
CA TYR A 129 -5.19 -1.28 9.49
C TYR A 129 -5.99 -1.95 8.38
N CYS A 130 -7.29 -2.00 8.53
CA CYS A 130 -8.19 -2.44 7.47
C CYS A 130 -8.78 -1.21 6.76
N ALA A 131 -8.31 -0.95 5.55
CA ALA A 131 -8.94 0.01 4.67
C ALA A 131 -10.21 -0.59 4.06
N ARG A 132 -11.30 0.16 4.15
CA ARG A 132 -12.61 -0.18 3.58
C ARG A 132 -13.26 1.07 3.03
N ARG A 133 -14.05 0.90 1.98
CA ARG A 133 -14.75 2.02 1.34
C ARG A 133 -15.82 2.63 2.27
N TYR A 134 -16.54 1.78 3.02
CA TYR A 134 -17.61 2.20 3.91
C TYR A 134 -17.14 2.22 5.37
N GLY A 135 -17.38 3.36 6.03
CA GLY A 135 -16.89 3.62 7.40
C GLY A 135 -17.33 2.59 8.42
N LEU A 136 -18.59 2.09 8.35
CA LEU A 136 -19.08 1.03 9.23
C LEU A 136 -18.31 -0.27 9.03
N HIS A 137 -18.05 -0.67 7.78
CA HIS A 137 -17.28 -1.87 7.48
C HIS A 137 -15.81 -1.72 7.92
N ALA A 138 -15.22 -0.53 7.74
CA ALA A 138 -13.89 -0.23 8.26
C ALA A 138 -13.84 -0.33 9.78
N TRP A 139 -14.84 0.23 10.47
CA TRP A 139 -14.96 0.17 11.91
C TRP A 139 -15.08 -1.28 12.41
N LEU A 140 -15.99 -2.07 11.82
CA LEU A 140 -16.15 -3.51 12.15
C LEU A 140 -14.84 -4.28 11.95
N ALA A 141 -14.19 -4.10 10.81
CA ALA A 141 -12.94 -4.78 10.50
C ALA A 141 -11.83 -4.42 11.49
N ASN A 142 -11.64 -3.14 11.79
CA ASN A 142 -10.56 -2.68 12.68
C ASN A 142 -10.83 -2.93 14.16
N ARG A 143 -12.08 -2.73 14.63
CA ARG A 143 -12.40 -2.77 16.07
C ARG A 143 -12.89 -4.12 16.55
N VAL A 144 -13.72 -4.80 15.75
CA VAL A 144 -14.33 -6.06 16.13
C VAL A 144 -13.52 -7.24 15.63
N LEU A 145 -13.31 -7.32 14.31
CA LEU A 145 -12.57 -8.44 13.72
C LEU A 145 -11.05 -8.32 13.93
N LYS A 146 -10.54 -7.11 14.15
CA LYS A 146 -9.11 -6.81 14.24
C LYS A 146 -8.34 -7.41 13.06
N THR A 147 -8.90 -7.25 11.86
CA THR A 147 -8.28 -7.67 10.60
C THR A 147 -7.60 -6.49 9.94
N GLN A 148 -6.55 -6.76 9.17
CA GLN A 148 -5.72 -5.76 8.52
C GLN A 148 -5.51 -6.15 7.07
N ASN A 149 -5.52 -5.19 6.17
CA ASN A 149 -5.28 -5.40 4.73
C ASN A 149 -4.42 -4.32 4.10
N THR A 150 -4.01 -3.33 4.88
CA THR A 150 -3.30 -2.14 4.39
C THR A 150 -2.29 -1.72 5.46
N PHE A 151 -1.19 -1.11 5.05
CA PHE A 151 -0.26 -0.50 5.97
C PHE A 151 0.22 0.87 5.49
N ASN A 152 0.66 1.68 6.46
CA ASN A 152 1.41 2.91 6.26
C ASN A 152 2.76 2.78 6.97
N LEU A 153 3.77 3.44 6.44
CA LEU A 153 5.11 3.47 7.03
C LEU A 153 5.68 4.89 6.97
N LEU A 154 6.32 5.31 8.05
CA LEU A 154 7.08 6.55 8.13
C LEU A 154 8.53 6.21 8.49
N ALA A 155 9.46 6.74 7.71
CA ALA A 155 10.89 6.65 7.98
C ALA A 155 11.57 8.01 7.81
N THR A 156 12.77 8.13 8.37
CA THR A 156 13.63 9.32 8.23
C THR A 156 15.06 8.88 7.94
N ARG A 157 15.77 9.65 7.15
CA ARG A 157 17.22 9.54 7.04
C ARG A 157 17.83 10.35 8.18
N PRO A 158 18.65 9.76 9.05
CA PRO A 158 19.34 10.49 10.14
C PRO A 158 20.24 11.60 9.64
#